data_ccf815fab258b2b8aa6c5dd43edb199d
#
_entry.id   ccf815fab258b2b8aa6c5dd43edb199d
#
_cell.length_a   1.000
_cell.length_b   1.000
_cell.length_c   1.000
_cell.angle_alpha   90.00
_cell.angle_beta   90.00
_cell.angle_gamma   90.00
#
_symmetry.space_group_name_H-M   'P 1'
#
loop_
_entity.id
_entity.type
_entity.pdbx_description
1 polymer ?
#
loop_
_entity_poly.entity_id
_entity_poly.type
_entity_poly.pdbx_seq_one_letter_code
_entity_poly.pdbx_strand_id
1 'polypeptide(L)'
;MHPRFSFRWLLDELKGTMSRELDFIAEGKNSEQCKQDLRHLKFMYVPDVLWKFTSERILATEFIDGIKISDTDELKENGFSLKRIGEYLLQAFAEQVFHTGFVHADPHPGNILIRKNGSDRNAQIVLLDHGLYESLPPDIRQPLARVWQAVVENDHDAMKKYSVQLGIDDYRLFCMALTQRWVGVAPGDEGDFLSQFLKSRGGIKKFSRKDFKKLPEEDKVKLRAAFRDIHDKMFDVFQNIPPRLVLIFRNLNIIRSIIKDHQSGVDRHQIMARTAVRGFFVKKGDTFFSRAKGFVHLFIFDVRLLLDWSKIKIISFFTKILTIIGYMPSFEQIRESVTPENESM
;
A
#
# COMPACT_ATOMS: atom_id res chain seq x y z
N MET A 1 17.96 2.78 -22.28
CA MET A 1 17.93 3.98 -21.42
C MET A 1 17.02 5.00 -22.09
N HIS A 2 16.04 5.53 -21.36
CA HIS A 2 15.14 6.55 -21.93
C HIS A 2 15.92 7.86 -22.04
N PRO A 3 16.00 8.52 -23.23
CA PRO A 3 16.88 9.68 -23.45
C PRO A 3 16.52 10.93 -22.64
N ARG A 4 15.41 10.93 -21.90
CA ARG A 4 14.94 12.05 -21.06
C ARG A 4 15.27 11.90 -19.58
N PHE A 5 15.99 10.84 -19.15
CA PHE A 5 16.28 10.62 -17.73
C PHE A 5 17.55 11.37 -17.33
N SER A 6 17.39 12.43 -16.56
CA SER A 6 18.51 13.14 -15.94
C SER A 6 18.85 12.51 -14.58
N PHE A 7 19.98 11.80 -14.50
CA PHE A 7 20.46 11.22 -13.23
C PHE A 7 20.96 12.27 -12.21
N ARG A 8 21.03 13.53 -12.60
CA ARG A 8 21.63 14.59 -11.76
C ARG A 8 20.81 14.83 -10.49
N TRP A 9 19.50 14.94 -10.61
CA TRP A 9 18.61 15.11 -9.46
C TRP A 9 18.70 13.90 -8.50
N LEU A 10 18.86 12.67 -9.05
CA LEU A 10 19.01 11.46 -8.25
C LEU A 10 20.32 11.47 -7.46
N LEU A 11 21.42 11.96 -8.05
CA LEU A 11 22.71 12.11 -7.37
C LEU A 11 22.65 13.19 -6.28
N ASP A 12 21.93 14.27 -6.51
CA ASP A 12 21.77 15.34 -5.52
C ASP A 12 20.90 14.87 -4.35
N GLU A 13 19.84 14.08 -4.62
CA GLU A 13 19.01 13.44 -3.59
C GLU A 13 19.81 12.42 -2.77
N LEU A 14 20.60 11.57 -3.44
CA LEU A 14 21.49 10.61 -2.76
C LEU A 14 22.50 11.29 -1.85
N LYS A 15 23.12 12.40 -2.29
CA LYS A 15 24.04 13.17 -1.43
C LYS A 15 23.33 13.74 -0.20
N GLY A 16 22.13 14.28 -0.39
CA GLY A 16 21.31 14.81 0.72
C GLY A 16 20.93 13.73 1.72
N THR A 17 20.55 12.54 1.23
CA THR A 17 20.21 11.38 2.05
C THR A 17 21.42 10.88 2.83
N MET A 18 22.59 10.68 2.18
CA MET A 18 23.81 10.25 2.85
C MET A 18 24.28 11.21 3.96
N SER A 19 24.13 12.51 3.77
CA SER A 19 24.48 13.48 4.81
C SER A 19 23.57 13.39 6.04
N ARG A 20 22.30 13.03 5.85
CA ARG A 20 21.34 12.83 6.94
C ARG A 20 21.56 11.51 7.69
N GLU A 21 21.96 10.45 6.98
CA GLU A 21 22.27 9.14 7.57
C GLU A 21 23.50 9.14 8.49
N LEU A 22 24.34 10.18 8.45
CA LEU A 22 25.54 10.32 9.28
C LEU A 22 25.33 11.14 10.56
N ASP A 23 24.11 11.64 10.83
CA ASP A 23 23.78 12.41 12.02
C ASP A 23 22.97 11.57 13.03
N PHE A 24 23.67 10.87 13.93
CA PHE A 24 23.03 10.03 14.93
C PHE A 24 22.30 10.81 16.05
N ILE A 25 22.57 12.09 16.21
CA ILE A 25 21.78 12.94 17.08
C ILE A 25 20.39 13.19 16.46
N ALA A 26 20.33 13.44 15.15
CA ALA A 26 19.07 13.58 14.43
C ALA A 26 18.29 12.26 14.43
N GLU A 27 18.96 11.13 14.23
CA GLU A 27 18.34 9.80 14.29
C GLU A 27 17.76 9.51 15.68
N GLY A 28 18.48 9.81 16.76
CA GLY A 28 17.95 9.68 18.12
C GLY A 28 16.70 10.52 18.37
N LYS A 29 16.66 11.76 17.87
CA LYS A 29 15.48 12.63 17.94
C LYS A 29 14.30 12.07 17.12
N ASN A 30 14.57 11.55 15.93
CA ASN A 30 13.57 10.91 15.09
C ASN A 30 12.96 9.68 15.80
N SER A 31 13.80 8.88 16.47
CA SER A 31 13.39 7.74 17.27
C SER A 31 12.40 8.15 18.37
N GLU A 32 12.75 9.17 19.17
CA GLU A 32 11.88 9.68 20.22
C GLU A 32 10.56 10.26 19.68
N GLN A 33 10.61 10.99 18.57
CA GLN A 33 9.42 11.50 17.90
C GLN A 33 8.51 10.38 17.44
N CYS A 34 9.07 9.35 16.78
CA CYS A 34 8.33 8.17 16.33
C CYS A 34 7.69 7.43 17.53
N LYS A 35 8.45 7.24 18.60
CA LYS A 35 7.97 6.63 19.85
C LYS A 35 6.78 7.39 20.43
N GLN A 36 6.87 8.72 20.48
CA GLN A 36 5.79 9.58 20.98
C GLN A 36 4.56 9.52 20.09
N ASP A 37 4.74 9.58 18.78
CA ASP A 37 3.66 9.58 17.79
C ASP A 37 2.90 8.26 17.78
N LEU A 38 3.59 7.14 17.90
CA LEU A 38 3.00 5.79 17.86
C LEU A 38 2.66 5.19 19.24
N ARG A 39 2.85 5.93 20.34
CA ARG A 39 2.64 5.44 21.71
C ARG A 39 1.25 4.85 22.00
N HIS A 40 0.24 5.25 21.23
CA HIS A 40 -1.13 4.75 21.37
C HIS A 40 -1.32 3.38 20.69
N LEU A 41 -0.39 2.93 19.87
CA LEU A 41 -0.37 1.62 19.22
C LEU A 41 0.41 0.63 20.08
N LYS A 42 -0.27 -0.10 20.97
CA LYS A 42 0.36 -1.04 21.90
C LYS A 42 1.19 -2.14 21.27
N PHE A 43 0.94 -2.41 19.97
CA PHE A 43 1.68 -3.39 19.19
C PHE A 43 2.95 -2.80 18.54
N MET A 44 3.23 -1.51 18.73
CA MET A 44 4.46 -0.87 18.27
C MET A 44 5.39 -0.60 19.44
N TYR A 45 6.67 -0.72 19.19
CA TYR A 45 7.71 -0.39 20.13
C TYR A 45 8.89 0.28 19.41
N VAL A 46 9.42 1.31 20.02
CA VAL A 46 10.64 1.99 19.60
C VAL A 46 11.59 1.97 20.79
N PRO A 47 12.83 1.43 20.65
CA PRO A 47 13.81 1.35 21.71
C PRO A 47 14.14 2.71 22.32
N ASP A 48 14.48 2.73 23.59
CA ASP A 48 14.92 3.95 24.28
C ASP A 48 16.32 4.37 23.79
N VAL A 49 16.49 5.69 23.53
CA VAL A 49 17.80 6.25 23.22
C VAL A 49 18.57 6.51 24.52
N LEU A 50 19.76 5.98 24.61
CA LEU A 50 20.65 6.17 25.73
C LEU A 50 21.54 7.40 25.50
N TRP A 51 20.97 8.59 25.66
CA TRP A 51 21.61 9.87 25.35
C TRP A 51 22.96 10.07 26.02
N LYS A 52 23.18 9.48 27.21
CA LYS A 52 24.48 9.54 27.90
C LYS A 52 25.62 8.92 27.07
N PHE A 53 25.27 7.99 26.19
CA PHE A 53 26.23 7.23 25.35
C PHE A 53 26.09 7.56 23.86
N THR A 54 25.21 8.49 23.50
CA THR A 54 24.92 8.90 22.12
C THR A 54 25.70 10.17 21.79
N SER A 55 26.27 10.21 20.60
CA SER A 55 27.00 11.36 20.03
C SER A 55 26.71 11.48 18.54
N GLU A 56 27.28 12.45 17.85
CA GLU A 56 27.12 12.62 16.40
C GLU A 56 27.49 11.37 15.58
N ARG A 57 28.39 10.52 16.11
CA ARG A 57 28.92 9.33 15.41
C ARG A 57 28.57 8.00 16.09
N ILE A 58 27.85 8.03 17.18
CA ILE A 58 27.45 6.85 17.94
C ILE A 58 26.02 7.02 18.40
N LEU A 59 25.15 6.09 18.03
CA LEU A 59 23.80 5.97 18.57
C LEU A 59 23.77 4.77 19.51
N ALA A 60 23.50 5.00 20.78
CA ALA A 60 23.30 3.97 21.77
C ALA A 60 21.80 3.86 22.11
N THR A 61 21.26 2.65 21.97
CA THR A 61 19.85 2.38 22.23
C THR A 61 19.68 1.17 23.14
N GLU A 62 18.49 1.01 23.68
CA GLU A 62 18.07 -0.22 24.37
C GLU A 62 18.28 -1.43 23.47
N PHE A 63 18.88 -2.50 24.02
CA PHE A 63 19.00 -3.76 23.30
C PHE A 63 17.67 -4.50 23.28
N ILE A 64 17.28 -4.95 22.11
CA ILE A 64 16.03 -5.68 21.91
C ILE A 64 16.31 -7.12 21.48
N ASP A 65 15.83 -8.06 22.25
CA ASP A 65 15.76 -9.46 21.86
C ASP A 65 14.46 -9.69 21.06
N GLY A 66 14.60 -10.11 19.80
CA GLY A 66 13.49 -10.27 18.86
C GLY A 66 13.88 -10.94 17.57
N ILE A 67 12.91 -11.52 16.88
CA ILE A 67 13.06 -12.22 15.60
C ILE A 67 12.93 -11.22 14.46
N LYS A 68 13.78 -11.28 13.45
CA LYS A 68 13.65 -10.42 12.27
C LYS A 68 12.34 -10.68 11.54
N ILE A 69 11.68 -9.62 11.06
CA ILE A 69 10.41 -9.74 10.33
C ILE A 69 10.55 -10.58 9.04
N SER A 70 11.75 -10.69 8.49
CA SER A 70 12.07 -11.53 7.32
C SER A 70 12.15 -13.03 7.62
N ASP A 71 12.38 -13.42 8.89
CA ASP A 71 12.56 -14.82 9.28
C ASP A 71 11.21 -15.50 9.52
N THR A 72 10.47 -15.69 8.43
CA THR A 72 9.08 -16.16 8.45
C THR A 72 8.91 -17.52 9.11
N ASP A 73 9.90 -18.40 9.01
CA ASP A 73 9.81 -19.74 9.57
C ASP A 73 10.03 -19.71 11.08
N GLU A 74 11.02 -18.98 11.57
CA GLU A 74 11.24 -18.77 13.00
C GLU A 74 10.03 -18.07 13.65
N LEU A 75 9.42 -17.09 12.96
CA LEU A 75 8.19 -16.45 13.43
C LEU A 75 7.03 -17.43 13.59
N LYS A 76 6.83 -18.36 12.64
CA LYS A 76 5.78 -19.39 12.72
C LYS A 76 6.05 -20.39 13.84
N GLU A 77 7.30 -20.85 13.98
CA GLU A 77 7.72 -21.78 15.04
C GLU A 77 7.49 -21.19 16.44
N ASN A 78 7.69 -19.88 16.58
CA ASN A 78 7.41 -19.16 17.82
C ASN A 78 5.91 -18.81 18.01
N GLY A 79 5.03 -19.26 17.10
CA GLY A 79 3.58 -19.13 17.19
C GLY A 79 3.03 -17.76 16.77
N PHE A 80 3.79 -16.96 16.05
CA PHE A 80 3.34 -15.67 15.52
C PHE A 80 2.47 -15.82 14.27
N SER A 81 1.43 -15.00 14.17
CA SER A 81 0.60 -14.90 12.96
C SER A 81 1.21 -13.89 11.99
N LEU A 82 1.77 -14.35 10.87
CA LEU A 82 2.33 -13.48 9.82
C LEU A 82 1.27 -12.51 9.27
N LYS A 83 0.00 -12.94 9.21
CA LYS A 83 -1.10 -12.08 8.80
C LYS A 83 -1.27 -10.90 9.77
N ARG A 84 -1.29 -11.17 11.08
CA ARG A 84 -1.44 -10.12 12.11
C ARG A 84 -0.25 -9.17 12.13
N ILE A 85 0.97 -9.69 11.95
CA ILE A 85 2.18 -8.86 11.80
C ILE A 85 2.03 -7.90 10.61
N GLY A 86 1.59 -8.41 9.45
CA GLY A 86 1.36 -7.59 8.27
C GLY A 86 0.26 -6.54 8.47
N GLU A 87 -0.83 -6.88 9.17
CA GLU A 87 -1.89 -5.93 9.54
C GLU A 87 -1.37 -4.81 10.45
N TYR A 88 -0.61 -5.16 11.48
CA TYR A 88 -0.01 -4.20 12.41
C TYR A 88 1.01 -3.29 11.72
N LEU A 89 1.86 -3.86 10.87
CA LEU A 89 2.83 -3.09 10.09
C LEU A 89 2.11 -2.06 9.22
N LEU A 90 1.12 -2.47 8.44
CA LEU A 90 0.32 -1.55 7.62
C LEU A 90 -0.38 -0.48 8.44
N GLN A 91 -0.95 -0.85 9.57
CA GLN A 91 -1.64 0.11 10.45
C GLN A 91 -0.66 1.15 11.00
N ALA A 92 0.53 0.74 11.44
CA ALA A 92 1.54 1.65 11.96
C ALA A 92 2.02 2.66 10.91
N PHE A 93 2.26 2.20 9.68
CA PHE A 93 2.70 3.09 8.61
C PHE A 93 1.57 3.95 8.05
N ALA A 94 0.34 3.43 7.98
CA ALA A 94 -0.83 4.23 7.66
C ALA A 94 -1.06 5.36 8.69
N GLU A 95 -0.81 5.10 9.96
CA GLU A 95 -0.85 6.10 11.03
C GLU A 95 0.19 7.20 10.80
N GLN A 96 1.41 6.84 10.46
CA GLN A 96 2.45 7.81 10.11
C GLN A 96 2.06 8.66 8.90
N VAL A 97 1.58 8.03 7.83
CA VAL A 97 1.21 8.74 6.59
C VAL A 97 0.00 9.65 6.78
N PHE A 98 -1.06 9.17 7.42
CA PHE A 98 -2.35 9.88 7.42
C PHE A 98 -2.62 10.71 8.69
N HIS A 99 -2.01 10.35 9.83
CA HIS A 99 -2.29 11.01 11.11
C HIS A 99 -1.15 11.90 11.59
N THR A 100 0.05 11.35 11.76
CA THR A 100 1.16 12.14 12.31
C THR A 100 1.83 12.99 11.24
N GLY A 101 1.94 12.47 10.02
CA GLY A 101 2.67 13.09 8.93
C GLY A 101 4.19 12.98 9.07
N PHE A 102 4.67 12.30 10.11
CA PHE A 102 6.08 11.99 10.30
C PHE A 102 6.33 10.55 9.89
N VAL A 103 6.79 10.37 8.64
CA VAL A 103 6.81 9.08 7.96
C VAL A 103 8.21 8.53 7.87
N HIS A 104 8.42 7.34 8.38
CA HIS A 104 9.65 6.58 8.17
C HIS A 104 9.80 6.26 6.68
N ALA A 105 10.86 6.76 6.04
CA ALA A 105 10.99 6.68 4.58
C ALA A 105 11.67 5.39 4.10
N ASP A 106 12.33 4.62 4.99
CA ASP A 106 13.03 3.38 4.66
C ASP A 106 12.81 2.24 5.68
N PRO A 107 11.60 1.67 5.77
CA PRO A 107 11.30 0.57 6.70
C PRO A 107 11.90 -0.75 6.22
N HIS A 108 13.24 -0.82 6.15
CA HIS A 108 13.91 -2.01 5.70
C HIS A 108 13.64 -3.21 6.63
N PRO A 109 13.32 -4.42 6.12
CA PRO A 109 12.98 -5.58 6.95
C PRO A 109 14.11 -6.02 7.90
N GLY A 110 15.37 -5.67 7.61
CA GLY A 110 16.51 -5.92 8.50
C GLY A 110 16.46 -5.15 9.82
N ASN A 111 15.71 -4.03 9.84
CA ASN A 111 15.61 -3.11 10.98
C ASN A 111 14.24 -3.23 11.69
N ILE A 112 13.48 -4.27 11.38
CA ILE A 112 12.18 -4.54 12.01
C ILE A 112 12.27 -5.89 12.73
N LEU A 113 12.11 -5.86 14.06
CA LEU A 113 12.04 -7.06 14.88
C LEU A 113 10.62 -7.31 15.35
N ILE A 114 10.33 -8.58 15.59
CA ILE A 114 9.08 -9.04 16.20
C ILE A 114 9.40 -9.70 17.52
N ARG A 115 8.72 -9.27 18.60
CA ARG A 115 8.83 -9.90 19.91
C ARG A 115 7.44 -10.15 20.53
N LYS A 116 7.40 -10.93 21.58
CA LYS A 116 6.16 -11.14 22.36
C LYS A 116 5.91 -9.91 23.25
N ASN A 117 4.66 -9.46 23.30
CA ASN A 117 4.27 -8.34 24.16
C ASN A 117 3.88 -8.89 25.55
N GLY A 118 4.83 -8.96 26.47
CA GLY A 118 4.62 -9.45 27.84
C GLY A 118 4.04 -10.87 27.89
N SER A 119 3.00 -11.09 28.69
CA SER A 119 2.29 -12.37 28.83
C SER A 119 1.33 -12.67 27.66
N ASP A 120 1.05 -11.69 26.84
CA ASP A 120 0.15 -11.83 25.70
C ASP A 120 0.93 -12.40 24.49
N ARG A 121 0.38 -13.42 23.82
CA ARG A 121 0.98 -14.01 22.61
C ARG A 121 0.89 -13.08 21.39
N ASN A 122 0.51 -11.82 21.61
CA ASN A 122 0.41 -10.84 20.54
C ASN A 122 1.80 -10.36 20.11
N ALA A 123 1.99 -10.27 18.81
CA ALA A 123 3.21 -9.73 18.23
C ALA A 123 3.35 -8.24 18.57
N GLN A 124 4.55 -7.82 18.97
CA GLN A 124 4.96 -6.43 19.04
C GLN A 124 6.02 -6.18 17.97
N ILE A 125 5.80 -5.16 17.14
CA ILE A 125 6.72 -4.73 16.10
C ILE A 125 7.70 -3.73 16.72
N VAL A 126 8.97 -3.97 16.56
CA VAL A 126 10.04 -3.08 17.02
C VAL A 126 10.72 -2.45 15.81
N LEU A 127 10.80 -1.14 15.77
CA LEU A 127 11.55 -0.38 14.77
C LEU A 127 12.91 0.02 15.35
N LEU A 128 14.00 -0.36 14.69
CA LEU A 128 15.37 -0.14 15.17
C LEU A 128 16.06 1.08 14.56
N ASP A 129 15.87 1.31 13.27
CA ASP A 129 16.50 2.38 12.49
C ASP A 129 15.56 3.58 12.36
N HIS A 130 16.08 4.77 12.60
CA HIS A 130 15.34 6.02 12.53
C HIS A 130 16.09 7.11 11.76
N GLY A 131 17.04 6.72 10.90
CA GLY A 131 17.90 7.64 10.14
C GLY A 131 17.13 8.48 9.11
N LEU A 132 16.12 7.92 8.47
CA LEU A 132 15.42 8.60 7.38
C LEU A 132 13.93 8.78 7.64
N TYR A 133 13.50 10.02 7.81
CA TYR A 133 12.11 10.42 7.96
C TYR A 133 11.73 11.53 6.99
N GLU A 134 10.48 11.52 6.53
CA GLU A 134 9.89 12.56 5.72
C GLU A 134 8.69 13.19 6.44
N SER A 135 8.62 14.52 6.39
CA SER A 135 7.49 15.26 6.97
C SER A 135 6.46 15.57 5.90
N LEU A 136 5.24 15.06 6.08
CA LEU A 136 4.10 15.31 5.20
C LEU A 136 3.23 16.42 5.79
N PRO A 137 3.25 17.61 5.22
CA PRO A 137 2.39 18.69 5.68
C PRO A 137 0.92 18.41 5.32
N PRO A 138 -0.03 19.07 6.00
CA PRO A 138 -1.46 18.82 5.84
C PRO A 138 -2.00 19.01 4.42
N ASP A 139 -1.43 19.91 3.64
CA ASP A 139 -1.78 20.20 2.25
C ASP A 139 -1.48 19.03 1.28
N ILE A 140 -0.50 18.19 1.62
CA ILE A 140 -0.22 16.93 0.89
C ILE A 140 -0.95 15.76 1.55
N ARG A 141 -0.90 15.66 2.87
CA ARG A 141 -1.44 14.52 3.62
C ARG A 141 -2.96 14.37 3.47
N GLN A 142 -3.70 15.48 3.54
CA GLN A 142 -5.16 15.43 3.45
C GLN A 142 -5.67 14.98 2.07
N PRO A 143 -5.23 15.58 0.94
CA PRO A 143 -5.61 15.08 -0.38
C PRO A 143 -5.20 13.62 -0.60
N LEU A 144 -3.99 13.22 -0.15
CA LEU A 144 -3.53 11.82 -0.27
C LEU A 144 -4.46 10.83 0.44
N ALA A 145 -4.89 11.16 1.65
CA ALA A 145 -5.83 10.33 2.40
C ALA A 145 -7.21 10.28 1.71
N ARG A 146 -7.68 11.38 1.10
CA ARG A 146 -8.92 11.40 0.32
C ARG A 146 -8.82 10.59 -0.97
N VAL A 147 -7.66 10.58 -1.64
CA VAL A 147 -7.41 9.70 -2.78
C VAL A 147 -7.56 8.22 -2.37
N TRP A 148 -6.96 7.81 -1.24
CA TRP A 148 -7.09 6.45 -0.74
C TRP A 148 -8.54 6.05 -0.46
N GLN A 149 -9.31 6.93 0.18
CA GLN A 149 -10.74 6.73 0.41
C GLN A 149 -11.49 6.57 -0.92
N ALA A 150 -11.28 7.51 -1.85
CA ALA A 150 -11.95 7.53 -3.14
C ALA A 150 -11.66 6.27 -3.97
N VAL A 151 -10.41 5.76 -3.95
CA VAL A 151 -10.05 4.50 -4.64
C VAL A 151 -10.83 3.31 -4.08
N VAL A 152 -10.99 3.23 -2.77
CA VAL A 152 -11.73 2.12 -2.15
C VAL A 152 -13.23 2.24 -2.39
N GLU A 153 -13.76 3.46 -2.37
CA GLU A 153 -15.16 3.76 -2.69
C GLU A 153 -15.47 3.74 -4.20
N ASN A 154 -14.45 3.64 -5.05
CA ASN A 154 -14.54 3.73 -6.53
C ASN A 154 -15.18 5.05 -7.00
N ASP A 155 -14.89 6.14 -6.29
CA ASP A 155 -15.38 7.49 -6.59
C ASP A 155 -14.36 8.22 -7.49
N HIS A 156 -14.62 8.19 -8.81
CA HIS A 156 -13.73 8.76 -9.82
C HIS A 156 -13.64 10.29 -9.73
N ASP A 157 -14.72 10.98 -9.35
CA ASP A 157 -14.73 12.44 -9.22
C ASP A 157 -13.85 12.88 -8.05
N ALA A 158 -13.97 12.19 -6.92
CA ALA A 158 -13.11 12.43 -5.77
C ALA A 158 -11.65 12.07 -6.06
N MET A 159 -11.37 10.93 -6.73
CA MET A 159 -10.01 10.56 -7.16
C MET A 159 -9.39 11.68 -8.00
N LYS A 160 -10.11 12.18 -9.02
CA LYS A 160 -9.64 13.27 -9.90
C LYS A 160 -9.40 14.56 -9.11
N LYS A 161 -10.40 14.99 -8.32
CA LYS A 161 -10.34 16.21 -7.53
C LYS A 161 -9.11 16.27 -6.62
N TYR A 162 -8.86 15.19 -5.87
CA TYR A 162 -7.78 15.17 -4.89
C TYR A 162 -6.41 14.89 -5.51
N SER A 163 -6.34 14.18 -6.66
CA SER A 163 -5.08 14.04 -7.41
C SER A 163 -4.61 15.37 -7.98
N VAL A 164 -5.52 16.18 -8.52
CA VAL A 164 -5.21 17.55 -8.99
C VAL A 164 -4.69 18.44 -7.85
N GLN A 165 -5.22 18.31 -6.63
CA GLN A 165 -4.69 19.02 -5.46
C GLN A 165 -3.26 18.62 -5.10
N LEU A 166 -2.84 17.41 -5.48
CA LEU A 166 -1.46 16.93 -5.35
C LEU A 166 -0.57 17.31 -6.55
N GLY A 167 -1.11 18.07 -7.53
CA GLY A 167 -0.40 18.46 -8.74
C GLY A 167 -0.32 17.36 -9.79
N ILE A 168 -1.24 16.40 -9.79
CA ILE A 168 -1.23 15.23 -10.67
C ILE A 168 -2.47 15.24 -11.58
N ASP A 169 -2.24 15.32 -12.89
CA ASP A 169 -3.30 15.39 -13.88
C ASP A 169 -3.91 14.03 -14.20
N ASP A 170 -3.09 13.00 -14.38
CA ASP A 170 -3.59 11.64 -14.64
C ASP A 170 -3.88 10.91 -13.31
N TYR A 171 -5.08 11.18 -12.77
CA TYR A 171 -5.52 10.56 -11.51
C TYR A 171 -5.60 9.03 -11.59
N ARG A 172 -5.92 8.45 -12.75
CA ARG A 172 -6.08 7.00 -12.88
C ARG A 172 -4.75 6.29 -12.74
N LEU A 173 -3.74 6.72 -13.49
CA LEU A 173 -2.39 6.16 -13.41
C LEU A 173 -1.78 6.40 -12.03
N PHE A 174 -1.99 7.58 -11.45
CA PHE A 174 -1.53 7.87 -10.09
C PHE A 174 -2.17 6.95 -9.06
N CYS A 175 -3.49 6.79 -9.06
CA CYS A 175 -4.19 5.89 -8.16
C CYS A 175 -3.76 4.42 -8.36
N MET A 176 -3.51 3.99 -9.60
CA MET A 176 -2.99 2.67 -9.91
C MET A 176 -1.57 2.47 -9.37
N ALA A 177 -0.68 3.44 -9.56
CA ALA A 177 0.68 3.41 -9.02
C ALA A 177 0.66 3.37 -7.48
N LEU A 178 -0.09 4.28 -6.86
CA LEU A 178 -0.20 4.43 -5.42
C LEU A 178 -0.75 3.16 -4.75
N THR A 179 -1.82 2.60 -5.29
CA THR A 179 -2.52 1.47 -4.65
C THR A 179 -2.16 0.12 -5.22
N GLN A 180 -1.54 0.06 -6.41
CA GLN A 180 -1.35 -1.17 -7.21
C GLN A 180 -2.67 -1.92 -7.44
N ARG A 181 -3.76 -1.18 -7.49
CA ARG A 181 -5.09 -1.68 -7.84
C ARG A 181 -5.46 -1.10 -9.20
N TRP A 182 -6.04 -1.93 -10.06
CA TRP A 182 -6.59 -1.44 -11.31
C TRP A 182 -7.74 -0.47 -11.01
N VAL A 183 -7.60 0.75 -11.53
CA VAL A 183 -8.65 1.76 -11.52
C VAL A 183 -9.33 1.74 -12.89
N GLY A 184 -10.59 1.34 -12.91
CA GLY A 184 -11.38 1.26 -14.14
C GLY A 184 -11.60 2.62 -14.78
N VAL A 185 -12.45 2.66 -15.78
CA VAL A 185 -12.91 3.88 -16.44
C VAL A 185 -14.09 4.44 -15.65
N ALA A 186 -14.19 5.75 -15.59
CA ALA A 186 -15.34 6.40 -14.97
C ALA A 186 -16.65 5.98 -15.68
N PRO A 187 -17.78 5.89 -14.94
CA PRO A 187 -19.07 5.64 -15.56
C PRO A 187 -19.38 6.69 -16.62
N GLY A 188 -19.70 6.26 -17.83
CA GLY A 188 -19.99 7.15 -18.95
C GLY A 188 -18.81 7.45 -19.90
N ASP A 189 -17.58 7.17 -19.50
CA ASP A 189 -16.43 7.27 -20.39
C ASP A 189 -16.27 5.99 -21.24
N GLU A 190 -15.99 6.15 -22.52
CA GLU A 190 -15.78 5.00 -23.43
C GLU A 190 -14.55 4.18 -23.05
N GLY A 191 -13.58 4.78 -22.38
CA GLY A 191 -12.32 4.16 -21.97
C GLY A 191 -11.37 3.89 -23.13
N ASP A 192 -10.12 3.65 -22.79
CA ASP A 192 -9.11 3.23 -23.73
C ASP A 192 -9.27 1.75 -24.14
N PHE A 193 -8.64 1.36 -25.23
CA PHE A 193 -8.67 -0.01 -25.74
C PHE A 193 -8.33 -1.06 -24.65
N LEU A 194 -7.34 -0.76 -23.81
CA LEU A 194 -6.94 -1.67 -22.74
C LEU A 194 -8.02 -1.84 -21.68
N SER A 195 -8.71 -0.78 -21.28
CA SER A 195 -9.82 -0.83 -20.32
C SER A 195 -10.99 -1.65 -20.85
N GLN A 196 -11.36 -1.45 -22.14
CA GLN A 196 -12.40 -2.22 -22.81
C GLN A 196 -12.01 -3.70 -22.93
N PHE A 197 -10.78 -3.96 -23.39
CA PHE A 197 -10.24 -5.31 -23.56
C PHE A 197 -10.18 -6.07 -22.21
N LEU A 198 -9.72 -5.43 -21.14
CA LEU A 198 -9.66 -6.06 -19.83
C LEU A 198 -11.04 -6.28 -19.23
N LYS A 199 -11.99 -5.37 -19.46
CA LYS A 199 -13.38 -5.51 -19.02
C LYS A 199 -14.05 -6.71 -19.70
N SER A 200 -13.85 -6.90 -20.99
CA SER A 200 -14.41 -8.01 -21.76
C SER A 200 -13.88 -9.40 -21.33
N ARG A 201 -12.70 -9.45 -20.72
CA ARG A 201 -12.03 -10.71 -20.29
C ARG A 201 -11.99 -10.92 -18.77
N GLY A 202 -12.78 -10.17 -18.01
CA GLY A 202 -12.92 -10.35 -16.55
C GLY A 202 -11.77 -9.76 -15.72
N GLY A 203 -10.97 -8.85 -16.29
CA GLY A 203 -9.95 -8.07 -15.59
C GLY A 203 -8.52 -8.64 -15.67
N ILE A 204 -7.55 -7.82 -15.27
CA ILE A 204 -6.10 -8.14 -15.33
C ILE A 204 -5.74 -9.43 -14.58
N LYS A 205 -6.39 -9.71 -13.43
CA LYS A 205 -6.06 -10.89 -12.61
C LYS A 205 -6.29 -12.23 -13.28
N LYS A 206 -7.12 -12.26 -14.35
CA LYS A 206 -7.45 -13.47 -15.09
C LYS A 206 -6.67 -13.60 -16.40
N PHE A 207 -5.92 -12.55 -16.80
CA PHE A 207 -5.17 -12.56 -18.05
C PHE A 207 -3.74 -13.07 -17.85
N SER A 208 -3.44 -14.22 -18.42
CA SER A 208 -2.14 -14.90 -18.27
C SER A 208 -1.25 -14.73 -19.52
N ARG A 209 0.06 -15.03 -19.37
CA ARG A 209 0.98 -15.13 -20.52
C ARG A 209 0.50 -16.13 -21.60
N LYS A 210 -0.20 -17.20 -21.18
CA LYS A 210 -0.76 -18.18 -22.12
C LYS A 210 -1.90 -17.58 -22.94
N ASP A 211 -2.74 -16.76 -22.29
CA ASP A 211 -3.84 -16.06 -22.97
C ASP A 211 -3.34 -15.06 -23.98
N PHE A 212 -2.26 -14.33 -23.66
CA PHE A 212 -1.61 -13.43 -24.61
C PHE A 212 -1.10 -14.14 -25.86
N LYS A 213 -0.50 -15.33 -25.71
CA LYS A 213 -0.01 -16.12 -26.87
C LYS A 213 -1.13 -16.56 -27.82
N LYS A 214 -2.35 -16.78 -27.30
CA LYS A 214 -3.52 -17.24 -28.06
C LYS A 214 -4.27 -16.12 -28.79
N LEU A 215 -3.92 -14.86 -28.56
CA LEU A 215 -4.57 -13.73 -29.21
C LEU A 215 -4.20 -13.64 -30.70
N PRO A 216 -5.12 -13.13 -31.54
CA PRO A 216 -4.79 -12.70 -32.89
C PRO A 216 -3.63 -11.71 -32.92
N GLU A 217 -2.81 -11.72 -33.95
CA GLU A 217 -1.64 -10.82 -34.02
C GLU A 217 -2.04 -9.33 -33.99
N GLU A 218 -3.20 -8.99 -34.56
CA GLU A 218 -3.74 -7.64 -34.52
C GLU A 218 -4.02 -7.16 -33.10
N ASP A 219 -4.62 -8.00 -32.26
CA ASP A 219 -4.88 -7.70 -30.84
C ASP A 219 -3.58 -7.64 -30.04
N LYS A 220 -2.59 -8.47 -30.36
CA LYS A 220 -1.26 -8.42 -29.73
C LYS A 220 -0.55 -7.11 -30.01
N VAL A 221 -0.63 -6.61 -31.27
CA VAL A 221 -0.03 -5.32 -31.64
C VAL A 221 -0.71 -4.18 -30.91
N LYS A 222 -2.06 -4.16 -30.88
CA LYS A 222 -2.85 -3.14 -30.15
C LYS A 222 -2.54 -3.16 -28.65
N LEU A 223 -2.45 -4.34 -28.05
CA LEU A 223 -2.10 -4.50 -26.63
C LEU A 223 -0.67 -4.01 -26.34
N ARG A 224 0.31 -4.37 -27.17
CA ARG A 224 1.69 -3.90 -26.98
C ARG A 224 1.77 -2.37 -27.09
N ALA A 225 1.05 -1.77 -28.03
CA ALA A 225 0.96 -0.32 -28.18
C ALA A 225 0.32 0.33 -26.93
N ALA A 226 -0.81 -0.22 -26.45
CA ALA A 226 -1.49 0.28 -25.27
C ALA A 226 -0.64 0.14 -23.99
N PHE A 227 0.09 -0.97 -23.80
CA PHE A 227 1.03 -1.11 -22.68
C PHE A 227 2.21 -0.14 -22.77
N ARG A 228 2.72 0.14 -23.98
CA ARG A 228 3.77 1.14 -24.16
C ARG A 228 3.27 2.54 -23.82
N ASP A 229 2.08 2.91 -24.30
CA ASP A 229 1.45 4.20 -23.97
C ASP A 229 1.25 4.39 -22.46
N ILE A 230 0.76 3.34 -21.77
CA ILE A 230 0.64 3.37 -20.30
C ILE A 230 2.01 3.49 -19.62
N HIS A 231 3.02 2.79 -20.12
CA HIS A 231 4.37 2.88 -19.57
C HIS A 231 4.93 4.30 -19.70
N ASP A 232 4.76 4.93 -20.87
CA ASP A 232 5.24 6.29 -21.12
C ASP A 232 4.49 7.30 -20.26
N LYS A 233 3.17 7.20 -20.18
CA LYS A 233 2.33 8.03 -19.29
C LYS A 233 2.63 7.81 -17.81
N MET A 234 2.88 6.57 -17.39
CA MET A 234 3.29 6.26 -16.02
C MET A 234 4.62 6.96 -15.67
N PHE A 235 5.54 6.98 -16.62
CA PHE A 235 6.82 7.69 -16.45
C PHE A 235 6.60 9.21 -16.28
N ASP A 236 5.72 9.81 -17.07
CA ASP A 236 5.35 11.22 -16.94
C ASP A 236 4.68 11.52 -15.59
N VAL A 237 3.80 10.63 -15.13
CA VAL A 237 3.20 10.73 -13.78
C VAL A 237 4.29 10.71 -12.71
N PHE A 238 5.24 9.78 -12.79
CA PHE A 238 6.33 9.70 -11.80
C PHE A 238 7.25 10.93 -11.80
N GLN A 239 7.47 11.56 -12.95
CA GLN A 239 8.25 12.82 -13.02
C GLN A 239 7.55 14.01 -12.36
N ASN A 240 6.21 14.02 -12.39
CA ASN A 240 5.40 15.12 -11.88
C ASN A 240 4.94 14.88 -10.42
N ILE A 241 5.24 13.71 -9.84
CA ILE A 241 4.92 13.44 -8.44
C ILE A 241 5.77 14.36 -7.53
N PRO A 242 5.16 15.04 -6.56
CA PRO A 242 5.90 15.79 -5.56
C PRO A 242 6.99 14.93 -4.89
N PRO A 243 8.23 15.44 -4.74
CA PRO A 243 9.35 14.62 -4.21
C PRO A 243 9.04 13.91 -2.87
N ARG A 244 8.29 14.56 -2.00
CA ARG A 244 7.85 13.98 -0.71
C ARG A 244 6.99 12.72 -0.89
N LEU A 245 6.17 12.65 -1.95
CA LEU A 245 5.39 11.45 -2.24
C LEU A 245 6.25 10.31 -2.78
N VAL A 246 7.38 10.58 -3.42
CA VAL A 246 8.30 9.54 -3.90
C VAL A 246 8.78 8.65 -2.75
N LEU A 247 9.14 9.27 -1.62
CA LEU A 247 9.55 8.51 -0.42
C LEU A 247 8.39 7.69 0.16
N ILE A 248 7.15 8.20 0.10
CA ILE A 248 5.95 7.43 0.50
C ILE A 248 5.73 6.22 -0.42
N PHE A 249 5.90 6.40 -1.73
CA PHE A 249 5.84 5.27 -2.68
C PHE A 249 6.89 4.21 -2.37
N ARG A 250 8.14 4.62 -2.06
CA ARG A 250 9.22 3.72 -1.64
C ARG A 250 8.83 2.94 -0.38
N ASN A 251 8.39 3.65 0.66
CA ASN A 251 7.91 3.08 1.90
C ASN A 251 6.81 2.02 1.65
N LEU A 252 5.75 2.40 0.93
CA LEU A 252 4.65 1.50 0.60
C LEU A 252 5.11 0.26 -0.19
N ASN A 253 6.09 0.40 -1.07
CA ASN A 253 6.63 -0.73 -1.83
C ASN A 253 7.41 -1.69 -0.94
N ILE A 254 8.21 -1.20 0.01
CA ILE A 254 8.94 -2.03 0.97
C ILE A 254 7.95 -2.81 1.85
N ILE A 255 6.95 -2.14 2.41
CA ILE A 255 5.92 -2.79 3.23
C ILE A 255 5.17 -3.86 2.43
N ARG A 256 4.84 -3.57 1.17
CA ARG A 256 4.20 -4.54 0.26
C ARG A 256 5.07 -5.76 0.02
N SER A 257 6.38 -5.57 -0.13
CA SER A 257 7.33 -6.69 -0.29
C SER A 257 7.31 -7.58 0.94
N ILE A 258 7.40 -7.02 2.14
CA ILE A 258 7.34 -7.77 3.40
C ILE A 258 6.03 -8.59 3.49
N ILE A 259 4.88 -7.97 3.22
CA ILE A 259 3.58 -8.64 3.27
C ILE A 259 3.47 -9.76 2.22
N LYS A 260 4.05 -9.55 1.03
CA LYS A 260 4.10 -10.56 -0.03
C LYS A 260 4.97 -11.75 0.37
N ASP A 261 6.14 -11.50 0.97
CA ASP A 261 7.07 -12.52 1.43
C ASP A 261 6.45 -13.36 2.58
N HIS A 262 5.64 -12.74 3.42
CA HIS A 262 4.83 -13.42 4.43
C HIS A 262 3.71 -14.28 3.84
N GLN A 263 3.40 -14.17 2.54
CA GLN A 263 2.26 -14.85 1.87
C GLN A 263 0.94 -14.68 2.63
N SER A 264 0.84 -13.62 3.41
CA SER A 264 -0.31 -13.34 4.25
C SER A 264 -1.39 -12.63 3.43
N GLY A 265 -2.63 -13.16 3.43
CA GLY A 265 -3.78 -12.58 2.72
C GLY A 265 -4.31 -11.31 3.39
N VAL A 266 -3.46 -10.31 3.61
CA VAL A 266 -3.82 -9.04 4.23
C VAL A 266 -4.49 -8.12 3.22
N ASP A 267 -5.69 -7.61 3.55
CA ASP A 267 -6.35 -6.56 2.75
C ASP A 267 -5.75 -5.18 3.07
N ARG A 268 -4.64 -4.89 2.38
CA ARG A 268 -3.90 -3.64 2.53
C ARG A 268 -4.73 -2.39 2.16
N HIS A 269 -5.63 -2.51 1.19
CA HIS A 269 -6.41 -1.37 0.71
C HIS A 269 -7.42 -0.93 1.77
N GLN A 270 -8.10 -1.89 2.38
CA GLN A 270 -9.06 -1.63 3.44
C GLN A 270 -8.38 -1.01 4.67
N ILE A 271 -7.23 -1.55 5.12
CA ILE A 271 -6.52 -1.03 6.28
C ILE A 271 -6.06 0.40 6.04
N MET A 272 -5.44 0.68 4.88
CA MET A 272 -4.97 2.02 4.53
C MET A 272 -6.12 3.02 4.44
N ALA A 273 -7.21 2.68 3.72
CA ALA A 273 -8.34 3.57 3.56
C ALA A 273 -9.07 3.83 4.90
N ARG A 274 -9.25 2.81 5.73
CA ARG A 274 -9.86 2.94 7.05
C ARG A 274 -9.05 3.86 7.96
N THR A 275 -7.73 3.73 7.94
CA THR A 275 -6.84 4.60 8.70
C THR A 275 -6.86 6.02 8.13
N ALA A 276 -6.87 6.19 6.79
CA ALA A 276 -6.99 7.48 6.15
C ALA A 276 -8.27 8.22 6.55
N VAL A 277 -9.43 7.53 6.51
CA VAL A 277 -10.73 8.12 6.91
C VAL A 277 -10.70 8.54 8.38
N ARG A 278 -10.14 7.71 9.27
CA ARG A 278 -10.01 8.05 10.69
C ARG A 278 -9.20 9.34 10.91
N GLY A 279 -8.15 9.58 10.13
CA GLY A 279 -7.28 10.75 10.24
C GLY A 279 -7.95 12.09 9.96
N PHE A 280 -9.08 12.09 9.22
CA PHE A 280 -9.82 13.34 8.97
C PHE A 280 -10.61 13.84 10.17
N PHE A 281 -11.06 12.92 11.00
CA PHE A 281 -12.09 13.20 11.99
C PHE A 281 -11.57 13.20 13.42
N VAL A 282 -10.31 12.84 13.64
CA VAL A 282 -9.69 12.79 14.97
C VAL A 282 -8.46 13.67 14.99
N LYS A 283 -8.66 14.99 15.08
CA LYS A 283 -7.56 15.91 15.33
C LYS A 283 -7.31 16.05 16.84
N LYS A 284 -6.03 16.22 17.23
CA LYS A 284 -5.65 16.52 18.61
C LYS A 284 -6.26 17.88 18.98
N GLY A 285 -7.22 17.92 19.89
CA GLY A 285 -7.95 19.14 20.29
C GLY A 285 -9.39 19.25 19.80
N ASP A 286 -9.88 18.28 19.03
CA ASP A 286 -11.28 18.30 18.55
C ASP A 286 -12.30 18.18 19.67
N THR A 287 -13.40 18.93 19.52
CA THR A 287 -14.58 18.86 20.40
C THR A 287 -15.23 17.50 20.31
N PHE A 288 -15.99 17.12 21.35
CA PHE A 288 -16.78 15.88 21.38
C PHE A 288 -17.64 15.68 20.12
N PHE A 289 -18.27 16.75 19.62
CA PHE A 289 -19.09 16.72 18.40
C PHE A 289 -18.26 16.39 17.12
N SER A 290 -17.05 16.90 17.00
CA SER A 290 -16.16 16.58 15.88
C SER A 290 -15.77 15.11 15.89
N ARG A 291 -15.44 14.56 17.07
CA ARG A 291 -15.13 13.13 17.25
C ARG A 291 -16.33 12.24 16.94
N ALA A 292 -17.54 12.61 17.39
CA ALA A 292 -18.77 11.88 17.11
C ALA A 292 -19.08 11.86 15.61
N LYS A 293 -18.92 13.00 14.91
CA LYS A 293 -19.07 13.09 13.45
C LYS A 293 -18.07 12.18 12.75
N GLY A 294 -16.84 12.13 13.22
CA GLY A 294 -15.80 11.21 12.70
C GLY A 294 -16.18 9.74 12.86
N PHE A 295 -16.73 9.39 14.00
CA PHE A 295 -17.18 8.02 14.26
C PHE A 295 -18.33 7.61 13.34
N VAL A 296 -19.30 8.51 13.08
CA VAL A 296 -20.39 8.28 12.15
C VAL A 296 -19.87 8.08 10.71
N HIS A 297 -18.92 8.90 10.25
CA HIS A 297 -18.34 8.74 8.93
C HIS A 297 -17.56 7.43 8.80
N LEU A 298 -16.80 7.06 9.83
CA LEU A 298 -16.08 5.77 9.86
C LEU A 298 -17.06 4.59 9.82
N PHE A 299 -18.14 4.69 10.59
CA PHE A 299 -19.20 3.67 10.61
C PHE A 299 -19.89 3.54 9.24
N ILE A 300 -20.23 4.66 8.60
CA ILE A 300 -20.81 4.67 7.24
C ILE A 300 -19.82 4.04 6.24
N PHE A 301 -18.55 4.37 6.34
CA PHE A 301 -17.50 3.78 5.50
C PHE A 301 -17.41 2.27 5.71
N ASP A 302 -17.36 1.80 6.95
CA ASP A 302 -17.33 0.37 7.29
C ASP A 302 -18.60 -0.36 6.81
N VAL A 303 -19.79 0.25 6.93
CA VAL A 303 -21.04 -0.31 6.42
C VAL A 303 -21.03 -0.42 4.89
N ARG A 304 -20.53 0.60 4.18
CA ARG A 304 -20.37 0.53 2.71
C ARG A 304 -19.44 -0.61 2.30
N LEU A 305 -18.29 -0.75 2.97
CA LEU A 305 -17.36 -1.87 2.72
C LEU A 305 -18.02 -3.23 2.97
N LEU A 306 -18.80 -3.37 4.05
CA LEU A 306 -19.54 -4.60 4.36
C LEU A 306 -20.60 -4.90 3.30
N LEU A 307 -21.32 -3.89 2.82
CA LEU A 307 -22.33 -4.06 1.77
C LEU A 307 -21.68 -4.49 0.44
N ASP A 308 -20.56 -3.91 0.06
CA ASP A 308 -19.85 -4.30 -1.16
C ASP A 308 -19.26 -5.71 -1.05
N TRP A 309 -18.72 -6.06 0.10
CA TRP A 309 -18.26 -7.41 0.38
C TRP A 309 -19.42 -8.44 0.37
N SER A 310 -20.58 -8.06 0.93
CA SER A 310 -21.79 -8.87 0.91
C SER A 310 -22.31 -9.08 -0.50
N LYS A 311 -22.34 -8.03 -1.35
CA LYS A 311 -22.67 -8.15 -2.78
C LYS A 311 -21.76 -9.12 -3.50
N ILE A 312 -20.44 -9.03 -3.28
CA ILE A 312 -19.46 -9.95 -3.89
C ILE A 312 -19.70 -11.39 -3.42
N LYS A 313 -19.98 -11.61 -2.13
CA LYS A 313 -20.31 -12.95 -1.61
C LYS A 313 -21.61 -13.49 -2.17
N ILE A 314 -22.64 -12.65 -2.25
CA ILE A 314 -23.94 -13.02 -2.83
C ILE A 314 -23.77 -13.38 -4.31
N ILE A 315 -23.07 -12.57 -5.09
CA ILE A 315 -22.77 -12.87 -6.49
C ILE A 315 -21.95 -14.18 -6.60
N SER A 316 -20.94 -14.37 -5.77
CA SER A 316 -20.15 -15.61 -5.73
C SER A 316 -20.97 -16.83 -5.32
N PHE A 317 -21.92 -16.67 -4.42
CA PHE A 317 -22.85 -17.73 -4.02
C PHE A 317 -23.81 -18.08 -5.16
N PHE A 318 -24.44 -17.10 -5.79
CA PHE A 318 -25.30 -17.32 -6.95
C PHE A 318 -24.56 -17.91 -8.16
N THR A 319 -23.33 -17.44 -8.43
CA THR A 319 -22.49 -18.05 -9.47
C THR A 319 -22.17 -19.52 -9.16
N LYS A 320 -21.88 -19.87 -7.91
CA LYS A 320 -21.70 -21.28 -7.52
C LYS A 320 -22.96 -22.11 -7.71
N ILE A 321 -24.12 -21.57 -7.32
CA ILE A 321 -25.42 -22.27 -7.54
C ILE A 321 -25.68 -22.47 -9.03
N LEU A 322 -25.50 -21.44 -9.86
CA LEU A 322 -25.68 -21.50 -11.31
C LEU A 322 -24.71 -22.51 -11.96
N THR A 323 -23.50 -22.66 -11.41
CA THR A 323 -22.54 -23.66 -11.83
C THR A 323 -23.00 -25.07 -11.44
N ILE A 324 -23.55 -25.27 -10.24
CA ILE A 324 -24.07 -26.58 -9.76
C ILE A 324 -25.30 -27.00 -10.57
N ILE A 325 -26.17 -26.04 -10.94
CA ILE A 325 -27.39 -26.30 -11.72
C ILE A 325 -27.07 -26.49 -13.23
N GLY A 326 -25.81 -26.26 -13.65
CA GLY A 326 -25.39 -26.43 -15.05
C GLY A 326 -25.66 -25.24 -15.97
N TYR A 327 -26.15 -24.13 -15.42
CA TYR A 327 -26.38 -22.88 -16.18
C TYR A 327 -25.10 -22.09 -16.47
N MET A 328 -24.03 -22.34 -15.70
CA MET A 328 -22.69 -21.77 -15.93
C MET A 328 -21.64 -22.87 -15.87
N PRO A 329 -20.66 -22.90 -16.79
CA PRO A 329 -19.60 -23.89 -16.75
C PRO A 329 -18.77 -23.70 -15.46
N SER A 330 -18.36 -24.84 -14.86
CA SER A 330 -17.49 -24.83 -13.68
C SER A 330 -16.13 -24.24 -14.02
N PHE A 331 -15.42 -23.75 -13.00
CA PHE A 331 -14.06 -23.22 -13.18
C PHE A 331 -13.08 -24.25 -13.78
N GLU A 332 -13.32 -25.55 -13.54
CA GLU A 332 -12.58 -26.69 -14.13
C GLU A 332 -12.96 -26.90 -15.60
N GLN A 333 -14.22 -26.84 -15.92
CA GLN A 333 -14.70 -26.96 -17.32
C GLN A 333 -14.24 -25.77 -18.17
N ILE A 334 -14.22 -24.55 -17.62
CA ILE A 334 -13.63 -23.38 -18.30
C ILE A 334 -12.10 -23.55 -18.46
N ARG A 335 -11.45 -24.17 -17.48
CA ARG A 335 -10.02 -24.47 -17.53
C ARG A 335 -9.69 -25.55 -18.56
N GLU A 336 -10.50 -26.61 -18.64
CA GLU A 336 -10.36 -27.71 -19.60
C GLU A 336 -10.70 -27.28 -21.04
N SER A 337 -11.74 -26.46 -21.23
CA SER A 337 -12.05 -25.90 -22.55
C SER A 337 -10.98 -24.90 -23.07
N VAL A 338 -10.07 -24.45 -22.20
CA VAL A 338 -8.95 -23.52 -22.53
C VAL A 338 -7.62 -24.29 -22.63
N THR A 339 -7.52 -25.54 -22.20
CA THR A 339 -6.37 -26.42 -22.41
C THR A 339 -6.66 -27.32 -23.65
N PRO A 340 -6.00 -27.11 -24.81
CA PRO A 340 -6.11 -28.07 -25.88
C PRO A 340 -5.41 -29.36 -25.48
N GLU A 341 -6.08 -30.50 -25.70
CA GLU A 341 -5.46 -31.82 -25.79
C GLU A 341 -4.31 -31.76 -26.80
N ASN A 342 -3.09 -31.75 -26.34
CA ASN A 342 -1.89 -32.07 -27.10
C ASN A 342 -0.79 -32.51 -26.15
N GLU A 343 -0.97 -33.73 -25.61
CA GLU A 343 0.12 -34.61 -25.22
C GLU A 343 -0.36 -36.06 -25.48
N SER A 344 -0.42 -36.40 -26.75
CA SER A 344 -0.32 -37.78 -27.18
C SER A 344 0.10 -37.80 -28.63
N MET A 345 1.41 -37.72 -28.87
CA MET A 345 2.18 -38.50 -29.86
C MET A 345 3.67 -38.21 -29.60
#